data_2c0863d2a9e3dd2f7e437d880fb80e5a
#
_entry.id   2c0863d2a9e3dd2f7e437d880fb80e5a
#
_cell.length_a   1.000
_cell.length_b   1.000
_cell.length_c   1.000
_cell.angle_alpha   90.00
_cell.angle_beta   90.00
_cell.angle_gamma   90.00
#
_symmetry.space_group_name_H-M   'P 1'
#
loop_
_entity.id
_entity.type
_entity.pdbx_description
1 polymer ?
#
loop_
_entity_poly.entity_id
_entity_poly.type
_entity_poly.pdbx_seq_one_letter_code
_entity_poly.pdbx_strand_id
1 'polypeptide(L)'
;MKKDKEKTKVIFRKAYNRYTKEWEVEAFLPEAKVNPGYVGCYAHVGQHSEAHYDYYRSTRPCTPKEYAALKREMENYFSYNFKIIKRITWRERNEAWKWASAKEDK
;
A
#
# COMPACT_ATOMS: atom_id res chain seq x y z
N MET A 1 13.65 13.97 14.90
CA MET A 1 12.79 13.30 15.87
C MET A 1 12.38 11.95 15.38
N LYS A 2 12.14 11.06 16.32
CA LYS A 2 11.77 9.70 16.01
C LYS A 2 10.48 9.59 15.23
N LYS A 3 9.60 10.58 15.34
CA LYS A 3 8.29 10.52 14.69
C LYS A 3 8.37 10.42 13.18
N ASP A 4 9.34 11.09 12.58
CA ASP A 4 9.47 11.03 11.12
C ASP A 4 9.90 9.65 10.66
N LYS A 5 10.68 8.95 11.48
CA LYS A 5 11.14 7.61 11.14
C LYS A 5 10.03 6.58 11.31
N GLU A 6 9.01 6.93 12.09
CA GLU A 6 7.92 6.01 12.37
C GLU A 6 6.74 6.17 11.42
N LYS A 7 6.83 7.12 10.49
CA LYS A 7 5.76 7.29 9.53
C LYS A 7 5.75 6.14 8.52
N THR A 8 4.56 5.61 8.30
CA THR A 8 4.36 4.54 7.36
C THR A 8 4.04 5.13 6.00
N LYS A 9 4.84 4.79 5.00
CA LYS A 9 4.58 5.27 3.65
C LYS A 9 3.36 4.57 3.08
N VAL A 10 2.50 5.33 2.42
CA VAL A 10 1.29 4.78 1.82
C VAL A 10 1.03 5.47 0.49
N ILE A 11 0.54 4.68 -0.47
CA ILE A 11 0.13 5.19 -1.77
C ILE A 11 -1.34 4.83 -1.92
N PHE A 12 -2.18 5.84 -2.17
CA PHE A 12 -3.59 5.60 -2.43
C PHE A 12 -3.83 5.60 -3.92
N ARG A 13 -4.44 4.51 -4.41
CA ARG A 13 -4.76 4.38 -5.82
C ARG A 13 -6.16 3.83 -5.95
N LYS A 14 -6.69 3.82 -7.18
CA LYS A 14 -8.02 3.30 -7.40
C LYS A 14 -8.02 2.34 -8.59
N ALA A 15 -8.92 1.36 -8.52
CA ALA A 15 -9.11 0.39 -9.58
C ALA A 15 -10.58 0.29 -9.90
N TYR A 16 -10.89 0.06 -11.16
CA TYR A 16 -12.28 -0.07 -11.57
C TYR A 16 -12.75 -1.51 -11.40
N ASN A 17 -13.84 -1.69 -10.67
CA ASN A 17 -14.44 -2.99 -10.46
C ASN A 17 -15.52 -3.20 -11.52
N ARG A 18 -15.28 -4.15 -12.43
CA ARG A 18 -16.19 -4.38 -13.54
C ARG A 18 -17.55 -4.96 -13.09
N TYR A 19 -17.56 -5.64 -11.97
CA TYR A 19 -18.79 -6.28 -11.47
C TYR A 19 -19.71 -5.25 -10.83
N THR A 20 -19.16 -4.39 -9.99
CA THR A 20 -19.95 -3.35 -9.34
C THR A 20 -20.05 -2.09 -10.19
N LYS A 21 -19.19 -1.96 -11.21
CA LYS A 21 -19.13 -0.78 -12.08
C LYS A 21 -18.79 0.47 -11.28
N GLU A 22 -17.91 0.33 -10.31
CA GLU A 22 -17.46 1.42 -9.47
C GLU A 22 -15.96 1.43 -9.32
N TRP A 23 -15.41 2.61 -9.05
CA TRP A 23 -14.01 2.74 -8.70
C TRP A 23 -13.83 2.46 -7.22
N GLU A 24 -12.84 1.66 -6.90
CA GLU A 24 -12.53 1.31 -5.52
C GLU A 24 -11.15 1.80 -5.16
N VAL A 25 -11.04 2.45 -4.00
CA VAL A 25 -9.78 2.99 -3.54
C VAL A 25 -9.05 1.94 -2.71
N GLU A 26 -7.75 1.82 -2.95
CA GLU A 26 -6.90 0.88 -2.25
C GLU A 26 -5.64 1.58 -1.79
N ALA A 27 -5.12 1.16 -0.65
CA ALA A 27 -3.87 1.68 -0.11
C ALA A 27 -2.77 0.66 -0.36
N PHE A 28 -1.63 1.13 -0.85
CA PHE A 28 -0.46 0.28 -1.04
C PHE A 28 0.62 0.71 -0.08
N LEU A 29 1.29 -0.26 0.51
CA LEU A 29 2.27 -0.05 1.56
C LEU A 29 3.63 -0.51 1.05
N PRO A 30 4.40 0.40 0.45
CA PRO A 30 5.63 0.00 -0.24
C PRO A 30 6.72 -0.55 0.67
N GLU A 31 6.65 -0.24 1.96
CA GLU A 31 7.66 -0.75 2.89
C GLU A 31 7.24 -2.03 3.59
N ALA A 32 6.04 -2.53 3.33
CA ALA A 32 5.60 -3.79 3.91
C ALA A 32 6.45 -4.94 3.36
N LYS A 33 6.82 -5.86 4.24
CA LYS A 33 7.66 -6.98 3.86
C LYS A 33 6.79 -8.10 3.33
N VAL A 34 6.85 -8.29 2.02
CA VAL A 34 5.99 -9.22 1.30
C VAL A 34 6.84 -10.08 0.38
N ASN A 35 6.21 -11.07 -0.23
CA ASN A 35 6.92 -11.94 -1.17
C ASN A 35 7.42 -11.15 -2.37
N PRO A 36 8.56 -11.55 -2.97
CA PRO A 36 9.04 -10.89 -4.17
C PRO A 36 7.99 -10.90 -5.27
N GLY A 37 7.84 -9.77 -5.92
CA GLY A 37 6.83 -9.60 -6.96
C GLY A 37 5.51 -9.06 -6.45
N TYR A 38 5.37 -8.90 -5.12
CA TYR A 38 4.13 -8.41 -4.52
C TYR A 38 4.36 -7.09 -3.81
N VAL A 39 3.27 -6.44 -3.43
CA VAL A 39 3.29 -5.21 -2.64
C VAL A 39 2.18 -5.31 -1.61
N GLY A 40 2.45 -4.84 -0.40
CA GLY A 40 1.43 -4.85 0.64
C GLY A 40 0.29 -3.92 0.29
N CYS A 41 -0.92 -4.30 0.64
CA CYS A 41 -2.09 -3.48 0.33
C CYS A 41 -3.16 -3.62 1.40
N TYR A 42 -4.07 -2.66 1.38
CA TYR A 42 -5.22 -2.62 2.27
C TYR A 42 -6.37 -1.95 1.53
N ALA A 43 -7.51 -2.59 1.53
CA ALA A 43 -8.69 -2.01 0.89
C ALA A 43 -9.76 -1.62 1.91
N HIS A 44 -10.17 -2.56 2.74
CA HIS A 44 -11.19 -2.31 3.77
C HIS A 44 -11.20 -3.47 4.75
N VAL A 45 -12.02 -3.35 5.77
CA VAL A 45 -12.36 -4.37 6.77
C VAL A 45 -11.22 -4.80 7.67
N GLY A 46 -10.24 -3.93 7.85
CA GLY A 46 -9.19 -4.17 8.82
C GLY A 46 -8.20 -5.26 8.46
N GLN A 47 -8.13 -5.67 7.20
CA GLN A 47 -7.23 -6.73 6.79
C GLN A 47 -6.17 -6.24 5.83
N HIS A 48 -4.92 -6.53 6.17
CA HIS A 48 -3.81 -6.34 5.24
C HIS A 48 -3.69 -7.56 4.35
N SER A 49 -3.23 -7.33 3.14
CA SER A 49 -2.96 -8.41 2.21
C SER A 49 -1.80 -7.98 1.32
N GLU A 50 -1.52 -8.78 0.28
CA GLU A 50 -0.52 -8.39 -0.70
C GLU A 50 -1.10 -8.60 -2.08
N ALA A 51 -0.70 -7.74 -3.01
CA ALA A 51 -1.15 -7.77 -4.37
C ALA A 51 0.05 -7.90 -5.29
N HIS A 52 -0.16 -8.52 -6.43
CA HIS A 52 0.90 -8.62 -7.43
C HIS A 52 1.30 -7.21 -7.87
N TYR A 53 2.60 -7.01 -8.06
CA TYR A 53 3.10 -5.69 -8.42
C TYR A 53 2.50 -5.17 -9.72
N ASP A 54 2.21 -6.08 -10.68
CA ASP A 54 1.58 -5.69 -11.92
C ASP A 54 0.16 -5.15 -11.69
N TYR A 55 -0.55 -5.70 -10.71
CA TYR A 55 -1.85 -5.16 -10.36
C TYR A 55 -1.71 -3.72 -9.87
N TYR A 56 -0.74 -3.48 -8.99
CA TYR A 56 -0.49 -2.12 -8.52
C TYR A 56 -0.26 -1.17 -9.70
N ARG A 57 0.53 -1.60 -10.67
CA ARG A 57 0.85 -0.75 -11.81
C ARG A 57 -0.36 -0.48 -12.69
N SER A 58 -1.37 -1.34 -12.65
CA SER A 58 -2.58 -1.17 -13.44
C SER A 58 -3.58 -0.22 -12.80
N THR A 59 -3.38 0.13 -11.52
CA THR A 59 -4.27 1.05 -10.83
C THR A 59 -4.01 2.48 -11.24
N ARG A 60 -4.90 3.38 -10.82
CA ARG A 60 -4.82 4.79 -11.19
C ARG A 60 -4.62 5.66 -9.95
N PRO A 61 -4.02 6.84 -10.10
CA PRO A 61 -3.84 7.74 -8.96
C PRO A 61 -5.17 8.22 -8.40
N CYS A 62 -5.17 8.49 -7.10
CA CYS A 62 -6.33 9.07 -6.41
C CYS A 62 -6.05 10.49 -5.98
N THR A 63 -7.09 11.30 -5.94
CA THR A 63 -7.00 12.62 -5.31
C THR A 63 -7.23 12.47 -3.80
N PRO A 64 -6.80 13.47 -3.01
CA PRO A 64 -7.04 13.42 -1.56
C PRO A 64 -8.51 13.27 -1.22
N LYS A 65 -9.39 13.86 -1.99
CA LYS A 65 -10.82 13.74 -1.75
C LYS A 65 -11.27 12.29 -1.92
N GLU A 66 -10.71 11.61 -2.92
CA GLU A 66 -11.11 10.23 -3.19
C GLU A 66 -10.65 9.26 -2.10
N TYR A 67 -9.46 9.46 -1.55
CA TYR A 67 -8.94 8.49 -0.58
C TYR A 67 -9.18 8.87 0.88
N ALA A 68 -9.84 10.00 1.13
CA ALA A 68 -9.99 10.50 2.49
C ALA A 68 -10.65 9.50 3.42
N ALA A 69 -11.69 8.82 2.96
CA ALA A 69 -12.41 7.86 3.81
C ALA A 69 -11.53 6.67 4.16
N LEU A 70 -10.81 6.12 3.20
CA LEU A 70 -9.95 4.98 3.45
C LEU A 70 -8.79 5.36 4.36
N LYS A 71 -8.22 6.54 4.16
CA LYS A 71 -7.15 7.02 5.01
C LYS A 71 -7.61 7.12 6.45
N ARG A 72 -8.80 7.67 6.67
CA ARG A 72 -9.35 7.80 8.01
C ARG A 72 -9.60 6.44 8.63
N GLU A 73 -10.11 5.50 7.85
CA GLU A 73 -10.33 4.15 8.34
C GLU A 73 -9.02 3.52 8.84
N MET A 74 -7.96 3.63 8.04
CA MET A 74 -6.68 3.05 8.40
C MET A 74 -6.06 3.71 9.62
N GLU A 75 -6.20 5.02 9.73
CA GLU A 75 -5.70 5.74 10.90
C GLU A 75 -6.42 5.29 12.17
N ASN A 76 -7.73 5.05 12.07
CA ASN A 76 -8.51 4.61 13.21
C ASN A 76 -8.24 3.17 13.61
N TYR A 77 -8.11 2.28 12.63
CA TYR A 77 -7.88 0.87 12.91
C TYR A 77 -6.48 0.57 13.43
N PHE A 78 -5.48 1.24 12.88
CA PHE A 78 -4.10 0.86 13.13
C PHE A 78 -3.30 1.92 13.86
N SER A 79 -3.88 3.09 14.08
CA SER A 79 -3.16 4.22 14.69
C SER A 79 -1.90 4.56 13.93
N TYR A 80 -1.88 4.35 12.62
CA TYR A 80 -0.73 4.67 11.80
C TYR A 80 -0.57 6.18 11.64
N ASN A 81 0.67 6.57 11.55
CA ASN A 81 1.04 7.92 11.16
C ASN A 81 1.57 7.82 9.74
N PHE A 82 0.83 8.33 8.78
CA PHE A 82 1.12 8.10 7.37
C PHE A 82 1.95 9.20 6.73
N LYS A 83 2.81 8.78 5.82
CA LYS A 83 3.44 9.66 4.86
C LYS A 83 2.93 9.27 3.49
N ILE A 84 2.13 10.13 2.88
CA ILE A 84 1.51 9.81 1.59
C ILE A 84 2.51 10.10 0.47
N ILE A 85 2.77 9.09 -0.34
CA ILE A 85 3.66 9.23 -1.49
C ILE A 85 2.89 8.86 -2.75
N LYS A 86 3.45 9.16 -3.91
CA LYS A 86 2.74 9.01 -5.17
C LYS A 86 3.04 7.70 -5.89
N ARG A 87 4.22 7.14 -5.65
CA ARG A 87 4.62 5.91 -6.33
C ARG A 87 5.70 5.21 -5.53
N ILE A 88 5.83 3.91 -5.78
CA ILE A 88 6.86 3.10 -5.15
C ILE A 88 8.16 3.35 -5.88
N THR A 89 9.22 3.68 -5.15
CA THR A 89 10.53 3.82 -5.77
C THR A 89 11.14 2.44 -5.97
N TRP A 90 12.05 2.39 -6.93
CA TRP A 90 12.78 1.15 -7.21
C TRP A 90 13.49 0.63 -5.96
N ARG A 91 14.06 1.54 -5.18
CA ARG A 91 14.78 1.16 -3.96
C ARG A 91 13.85 0.53 -2.94
N GLU A 92 12.70 1.14 -2.69
CA GLU A 92 11.75 0.61 -1.72
C GLU A 92 11.27 -0.78 -2.08
N ARG A 93 10.97 -0.99 -3.36
CA ARG A 93 10.52 -2.29 -3.83
C ARG A 93 11.60 -3.35 -3.64
N ASN A 94 12.82 -3.03 -4.02
CA ASN A 94 13.91 -3.98 -3.93
C ASN A 94 14.24 -4.34 -2.49
N GLU A 95 14.18 -3.39 -1.58
CA GLU A 95 14.47 -3.67 -0.19
C GLU A 95 13.43 -4.61 0.42
N ALA A 96 12.17 -4.41 0.10
CA ALA A 96 11.11 -5.27 0.61
C ALA A 96 11.28 -6.69 0.09
N TRP A 97 11.56 -6.84 -1.21
CA TRP A 97 11.73 -8.15 -1.81
C TRP A 97 12.99 -8.85 -1.33
N LYS A 98 14.06 -8.09 -1.12
CA LYS A 98 15.32 -8.63 -0.65
C LYS A 98 15.16 -9.23 0.74
N TRP A 99 14.42 -8.56 1.59
CA TRP A 99 14.15 -9.08 2.92
C TRP A 99 13.43 -10.43 2.86
N ALA A 100 12.43 -10.53 2.01
CA ALA A 100 11.66 -11.76 1.88
C ALA A 100 12.52 -12.90 1.36
N SER A 101 13.37 -12.62 0.37
CA SER A 101 14.26 -13.63 -0.19
C SER A 101 15.28 -14.13 0.84
N ALA A 102 15.83 -13.20 1.62
CA ALA A 102 16.81 -13.59 2.63
C ALA A 102 16.18 -14.48 3.70
N LYS A 103 14.92 -14.21 4.03
CA LYS A 103 14.23 -15.02 5.02
C LYS A 103 13.96 -16.42 4.51
N GLU A 104 13.67 -16.57 3.23
CA GLU A 104 13.39 -17.87 2.64
C GLU A 104 14.63 -18.76 2.56
N ASP A 105 15.78 -18.15 2.44
CA ASP A 105 17.03 -18.89 2.32
C ASP A 105 17.42 -19.58 3.62
N LYS A 106 16.70 -19.34 4.66
CA LYS A 106 16.93 -20.00 5.94
C LYS A 106 15.97 -21.14 6.15
#